data_ec4244222218e3631af406446e8dc093
#
_entry.id   ec4244222218e3631af406446e8dc093
#
_cell.length_a   1.000
_cell.length_b   1.000
_cell.length_c   1.000
_cell.angle_alpha   90.00
_cell.angle_beta   90.00
_cell.angle_gamma   90.00
#
_symmetry.space_group_name_H-M   'P 1'
#
loop_
_entity.id
_entity.type
_entity.pdbx_description
1 polymer ?
#
loop_
_entity_poly.entity_id
_entity_poly.type
_entity_poly.pdbx_seq_one_letter_code
_entity_poly.pdbx_strand_id
1 'polypeptide(L)'
;MRLQNLFLGMFLWGTAFHPVCSAASPVLQTKLHPAVYKSSSGPVRRVAVTVGYDGQATEAELALGRQVRHVRLEEGENHFVFDIPDAGADRTLPLSLRAGQVSLASDEVKVPAARHWQMNLVQHTHTDIGYTRSQMEILAVHLRYIEY
;
A
#
# COMPACT_ATOMS: atom_id res chain seq x y z
N MET A 1 86.70 -4.09 -16.51
CA MET A 1 85.84 -3.42 -15.57
C MET A 1 84.58 -2.99 -16.30
N ARG A 2 83.41 -3.69 -16.10
CA ARG A 2 82.12 -3.33 -16.69
C ARG A 2 81.19 -3.00 -15.55
N LEU A 3 80.75 -1.74 -15.47
CA LEU A 3 79.68 -1.29 -14.56
C LEU A 3 78.35 -1.77 -15.13
N GLN A 4 77.59 -2.52 -14.32
CA GLN A 4 76.21 -2.85 -14.56
C GLN A 4 75.32 -1.78 -13.93
N ASN A 5 74.50 -1.07 -14.73
CA ASN A 5 73.45 -0.15 -14.27
C ASN A 5 72.27 -0.97 -13.84
N LEU A 6 71.94 -0.87 -12.55
CA LEU A 6 70.74 -1.44 -11.95
C LEU A 6 69.62 -0.43 -12.10
N PHE A 7 68.63 -0.69 -12.98
CA PHE A 7 67.41 0.10 -13.09
C PHE A 7 66.39 -0.39 -12.03
N LEU A 8 66.19 0.41 -11.05
CA LEU A 8 65.15 0.18 -10.00
C LEU A 8 63.78 0.73 -10.50
N GLY A 9 62.91 -0.15 -11.02
CA GLY A 9 61.57 0.21 -11.46
C GLY A 9 60.65 0.37 -10.25
N MET A 10 60.21 1.59 -9.98
CA MET A 10 59.28 1.93 -8.93
C MET A 10 57.85 1.72 -9.46
N PHE A 11 57.20 0.62 -9.08
CA PHE A 11 55.78 0.38 -9.37
C PHE A 11 54.92 1.24 -8.42
N LEU A 12 54.34 2.33 -8.94
CA LEU A 12 53.28 3.10 -8.28
C LEU A 12 51.97 2.33 -8.41
N TRP A 13 51.54 1.67 -7.34
CA TRP A 13 50.18 1.17 -7.22
C TRP A 13 49.24 2.36 -6.96
N GLY A 14 48.59 2.81 -8.02
CA GLY A 14 47.48 3.75 -7.92
C GLY A 14 46.28 3.04 -7.30
N THR A 15 46.00 3.32 -6.02
CA THR A 15 44.72 2.95 -5.39
C THR A 15 43.63 3.81 -6.01
N ALA A 16 42.86 3.22 -6.93
CA ALA A 16 41.66 3.86 -7.45
C ALA A 16 40.65 3.96 -6.27
N PHE A 17 40.51 5.16 -5.71
CA PHE A 17 39.40 5.50 -4.84
C PHE A 17 38.14 5.47 -5.69
N HIS A 18 37.35 4.37 -5.59
CA HIS A 18 36.01 4.35 -6.09
C HIS A 18 35.18 5.11 -5.03
N PRO A 19 34.50 6.20 -5.41
CA PRO A 19 33.54 6.83 -4.49
C PRO A 19 32.46 5.79 -4.23
N VAL A 20 32.35 5.33 -2.98
CA VAL A 20 31.20 4.60 -2.49
C VAL A 20 30.06 5.60 -2.52
N CYS A 21 29.28 5.57 -3.59
CA CYS A 21 28.01 6.28 -3.65
C CYS A 21 27.11 5.66 -2.57
N SER A 22 27.04 6.32 -1.42
CA SER A 22 26.11 5.94 -0.36
C SER A 22 24.70 6.27 -0.87
N ALA A 23 24.08 5.32 -1.54
CA ALA A 23 22.68 5.44 -1.89
C ALA A 23 21.91 5.59 -0.56
N ALA A 24 21.15 6.67 -0.41
CA ALA A 24 20.27 6.84 0.74
C ALA A 24 19.27 5.68 0.76
N SER A 25 18.95 5.20 1.96
CA SER A 25 18.00 4.10 2.10
C SER A 25 16.63 4.53 1.60
N PRO A 26 15.93 3.70 0.81
CA PRO A 26 14.58 4.02 0.34
C PRO A 26 13.64 4.36 1.50
N VAL A 27 12.78 5.35 1.30
CA VAL A 27 11.77 5.77 2.28
C VAL A 27 10.46 5.06 1.96
N LEU A 28 9.96 4.30 2.93
CA LEU A 28 8.65 3.64 2.83
C LEU A 28 7.59 4.50 3.50
N GLN A 29 6.48 4.73 2.78
CA GLN A 29 5.28 5.36 3.32
C GLN A 29 4.08 4.49 3.03
N THR A 30 3.20 4.31 4.01
CA THR A 30 2.02 3.47 3.86
C THR A 30 0.74 4.22 4.20
N LYS A 31 -0.31 3.95 3.44
CA LYS A 31 -1.64 4.49 3.68
C LYS A 31 -2.67 3.39 3.56
N LEU A 32 -3.30 3.04 4.68
CA LEU A 32 -4.45 2.12 4.68
C LEU A 32 -5.71 2.88 4.24
N HIS A 33 -6.39 2.36 3.22
CA HIS A 33 -7.68 2.90 2.81
C HIS A 33 -8.77 2.51 3.82
N PRO A 34 -9.65 3.43 4.23
CA PRO A 34 -10.65 3.16 5.27
C PRO A 34 -11.74 2.18 4.83
N ALA A 35 -12.02 2.09 3.52
CA ALA A 35 -13.06 1.24 2.98
C ALA A 35 -12.63 -0.23 2.89
N VAL A 36 -13.63 -1.11 3.02
CA VAL A 36 -13.54 -2.53 2.68
C VAL A 36 -14.07 -2.73 1.27
N TYR A 37 -13.33 -3.43 0.43
CA TYR A 37 -13.69 -3.71 -0.95
C TYR A 37 -14.12 -5.15 -1.11
N LYS A 38 -15.07 -5.41 -2.00
CA LYS A 38 -15.45 -6.77 -2.39
C LYS A 38 -14.49 -7.28 -3.46
N SER A 39 -13.88 -8.44 -3.23
CA SER A 39 -13.12 -9.16 -4.24
C SER A 39 -13.71 -10.54 -4.48
N SER A 40 -13.22 -11.25 -5.49
CA SER A 40 -13.62 -12.63 -5.78
C SER A 40 -13.30 -13.60 -4.64
N SER A 41 -12.27 -13.30 -3.85
CA SER A 41 -11.80 -14.10 -2.71
C SER A 41 -12.37 -13.64 -1.35
N GLY A 42 -13.30 -12.68 -1.34
CA GLY A 42 -13.89 -12.13 -0.13
C GLY A 42 -13.57 -10.65 0.11
N PRO A 43 -13.89 -10.12 1.29
CA PRO A 43 -13.63 -8.72 1.62
C PRO A 43 -12.14 -8.45 1.76
N VAL A 44 -11.67 -7.34 1.19
CA VAL A 44 -10.27 -6.91 1.22
C VAL A 44 -10.12 -5.47 1.69
N ARG A 45 -9.00 -5.17 2.33
CA ARG A 45 -8.54 -3.82 2.67
C ARG A 45 -7.42 -3.43 1.72
N ARG A 46 -7.42 -2.19 1.29
CA ARG A 46 -6.42 -1.65 0.37
C ARG A 46 -5.34 -0.87 1.11
N VAL A 47 -4.07 -1.24 0.88
CA VAL A 47 -2.90 -0.54 1.40
C VAL A 47 -2.14 0.05 0.22
N ALA A 48 -2.02 1.36 0.19
CA ALA A 48 -1.12 2.05 -0.72
C ALA A 48 0.27 2.13 -0.08
N VAL A 49 1.29 1.77 -0.83
CA VAL A 49 2.70 1.84 -0.44
C VAL A 49 3.40 2.78 -1.41
N THR A 50 3.99 3.84 -0.90
CA THR A 50 4.86 4.74 -1.66
C THR A 50 6.30 4.47 -1.27
N VAL A 51 7.15 4.25 -2.26
CA VAL A 51 8.58 4.03 -2.10
C VAL A 51 9.32 5.21 -2.71
N GLY A 52 9.90 6.06 -1.87
CA GLY A 52 10.85 7.08 -2.31
C GLY A 52 12.21 6.44 -2.55
N TYR A 53 12.72 6.53 -3.77
CA TYR A 53 13.98 5.91 -4.18
C TYR A 53 14.84 6.90 -4.96
N ASP A 54 16.11 7.04 -4.59
CA ASP A 54 17.06 8.00 -5.17
C ASP A 54 18.21 7.33 -5.93
N GLY A 55 18.11 6.01 -6.16
CA GLY A 55 19.11 5.24 -6.88
C GLY A 55 18.79 5.05 -8.36
N GLN A 56 19.69 4.35 -9.05
CA GLN A 56 19.45 3.90 -10.42
C GLN A 56 18.32 2.87 -10.48
N ALA A 57 17.57 2.88 -11.59
CA ALA A 57 16.47 1.94 -11.80
C ALA A 57 16.90 0.49 -11.52
N THR A 58 16.18 -0.20 -10.65
CA THR A 58 16.52 -1.54 -10.20
C THR A 58 15.30 -2.42 -10.03
N GLU A 59 15.48 -3.72 -10.25
CA GLU A 59 14.46 -4.72 -9.93
C GLU A 59 14.49 -5.03 -8.43
N ALA A 60 13.31 -5.06 -7.82
CA ALA A 60 13.17 -5.29 -6.39
C ALA A 60 11.96 -6.18 -6.09
N GLU A 61 11.94 -6.73 -4.89
CA GLU A 61 10.80 -7.43 -4.31
C GLU A 61 10.21 -6.55 -3.21
N LEU A 62 8.94 -6.19 -3.37
CA LEU A 62 8.16 -5.50 -2.35
C LEU A 62 7.17 -6.50 -1.73
N ALA A 63 7.33 -6.78 -0.45
CA ALA A 63 6.49 -7.74 0.27
C ALA A 63 5.71 -7.06 1.38
N LEU A 64 4.38 -7.36 1.45
CA LEU A 64 3.51 -6.97 2.54
C LEU A 64 2.84 -8.22 3.13
N GLY A 65 3.22 -8.60 4.34
CA GLY A 65 2.81 -9.85 4.95
C GLY A 65 3.23 -11.06 4.12
N ARG A 66 2.25 -11.77 3.54
CA ARG A 66 2.50 -12.94 2.68
C ARG A 66 2.48 -12.62 1.18
N GLN A 67 2.11 -11.41 0.81
CA GLN A 67 2.07 -11.00 -0.61
C GLN A 67 3.41 -10.45 -1.02
N VAL A 68 3.96 -10.98 -2.11
CA VAL A 68 5.22 -10.55 -2.71
C VAL A 68 4.94 -10.06 -4.12
N ARG A 69 5.53 -8.94 -4.49
CA ARG A 69 5.49 -8.38 -5.84
C ARG A 69 6.89 -8.08 -6.32
N HIS A 70 7.19 -8.52 -7.53
CA HIS A 70 8.35 -8.08 -8.25
C HIS A 70 8.03 -6.71 -8.87
N VAL A 71 8.83 -5.73 -8.56
CA VAL A 71 8.63 -4.34 -8.95
C VAL A 71 9.91 -3.77 -9.51
N ARG A 72 9.78 -2.83 -10.44
CA ARG A 72 10.89 -2.01 -10.90
C ARG A 72 10.81 -0.68 -10.17
N LEU A 73 11.87 -0.34 -9.45
CA LEU A 73 12.02 0.96 -8.81
C LEU A 73 12.68 1.92 -9.80
N GLU A 74 12.15 3.11 -9.90
CA GLU A 74 12.73 4.22 -10.64
C GLU A 74 13.05 5.36 -9.67
N GLU A 75 13.92 6.27 -10.08
CA GLU A 75 14.26 7.45 -9.28
C GLU A 75 12.99 8.27 -9.01
N GLY A 76 12.78 8.68 -7.76
CA GLY A 76 11.62 9.40 -7.29
C GLY A 76 10.61 8.55 -6.54
N GLU A 77 9.32 8.89 -6.64
CA GLU A 77 8.24 8.21 -5.94
C GLU A 77 7.64 7.07 -6.78
N ASN A 78 7.66 5.87 -6.23
CA ASN A 78 7.07 4.67 -6.82
C ASN A 78 5.84 4.27 -6.01
N HIS A 79 4.68 4.08 -6.65
CA HIS A 79 3.41 3.81 -5.99
C HIS A 79 2.92 2.39 -6.25
N PHE A 80 2.61 1.67 -5.19
CA PHE A 80 2.11 0.30 -5.24
C PHE A 80 0.85 0.15 -4.39
N VAL A 81 0.00 -0.79 -4.75
CA VAL A 81 -1.26 -1.03 -4.03
C VAL A 81 -1.37 -2.52 -3.71
N PHE A 82 -1.60 -2.85 -2.45
CA PHE A 82 -1.85 -4.21 -1.98
C PHE A 82 -3.30 -4.34 -1.52
N ASP A 83 -3.98 -5.36 -2.00
CA ASP A 83 -5.29 -5.76 -1.49
C ASP A 83 -5.09 -6.93 -0.53
N ILE A 84 -5.25 -6.67 0.77
CA ILE A 84 -5.06 -7.66 1.84
C ILE A 84 -6.41 -8.15 2.35
N PRO A 85 -6.59 -9.46 2.65
CA PRO A 85 -7.84 -9.95 3.21
C PRO A 85 -8.23 -9.20 4.47
N ASP A 86 -9.52 -8.86 4.61
CA ASP A 86 -10.02 -8.30 5.87
C ASP A 86 -10.12 -9.41 6.91
N ALA A 87 -9.43 -9.25 8.05
CA ALA A 87 -9.36 -10.27 9.10
C ALA A 87 -10.38 -10.07 10.22
N GLY A 88 -11.13 -8.95 10.21
CA GLY A 88 -12.05 -8.61 11.28
C GLY A 88 -11.41 -8.29 12.64
N ALA A 89 -10.07 -8.27 12.71
CA ALA A 89 -9.30 -7.99 13.93
C ALA A 89 -8.08 -7.11 13.62
N ASP A 90 -7.58 -6.42 14.64
CA ASP A 90 -6.35 -5.64 14.55
C ASP A 90 -5.17 -6.57 14.25
N ARG A 91 -4.30 -6.15 13.35
CA ARG A 91 -3.07 -6.88 13.03
C ARG A 91 -1.97 -5.93 12.56
N THR A 92 -0.73 -6.38 12.68
CA THR A 92 0.44 -5.74 12.11
C THR A 92 1.03 -6.63 11.04
N LEU A 93 1.33 -6.06 9.88
CA LEU A 93 1.93 -6.78 8.75
C LEU A 93 3.33 -6.26 8.49
N PRO A 94 4.34 -7.14 8.37
CA PRO A 94 5.66 -6.72 7.96
C PRO A 94 5.63 -6.22 6.51
N LEU A 95 6.30 -5.10 6.27
CA LEU A 95 6.58 -4.54 4.94
C LEU A 95 8.08 -4.61 4.71
N SER A 96 8.51 -5.16 3.60
CA SER A 96 9.93 -5.23 3.25
C SER A 96 10.16 -4.96 1.78
N LEU A 97 11.29 -4.29 1.50
CA LEU A 97 11.78 -4.01 0.15
C LEU A 97 13.18 -4.60 0.01
N ARG A 98 13.41 -5.43 -1.01
CA ARG A 98 14.67 -6.12 -1.24
C ARG A 98 15.09 -6.04 -2.72
N ALA A 99 16.37 -5.87 -2.96
CA ALA A 99 16.97 -6.04 -4.29
C ALA A 99 17.88 -7.28 -4.26
N GLY A 100 17.42 -8.35 -4.85
CA GLY A 100 18.08 -9.66 -4.73
C GLY A 100 18.21 -10.10 -3.28
N GLN A 101 19.45 -10.28 -2.80
CA GLN A 101 19.72 -10.68 -1.41
C GLN A 101 19.85 -9.50 -0.44
N VAL A 102 19.85 -8.26 -0.95
CA VAL A 102 20.04 -7.06 -0.13
C VAL A 102 18.70 -6.53 0.35
N SER A 103 18.55 -6.35 1.67
CA SER A 103 17.40 -5.63 2.24
C SER A 103 17.64 -4.13 2.06
N LEU A 104 16.76 -3.45 1.35
CA LEU A 104 16.82 -2.02 1.11
C LEU A 104 16.09 -1.22 2.19
N ALA A 105 14.89 -1.68 2.59
CA ALA A 105 14.10 -1.05 3.63
C ALA A 105 13.12 -2.06 4.26
N SER A 106 12.69 -1.80 5.49
CA SER A 106 11.65 -2.56 6.17
C SER A 106 10.84 -1.66 7.09
N ASP A 107 9.55 -1.98 7.25
CA ASP A 107 8.61 -1.26 8.10
C ASP A 107 7.49 -2.20 8.57
N GLU A 108 6.60 -1.72 9.40
CA GLU A 108 5.41 -2.43 9.86
C GLU A 108 4.14 -1.65 9.56
N VAL A 109 3.16 -2.31 8.96
CA VAL A 109 1.86 -1.72 8.63
C VAL A 109 0.82 -2.15 9.65
N LYS A 110 0.31 -1.19 10.43
CA LYS A 110 -0.81 -1.43 11.35
C LYS A 110 -2.12 -1.43 10.57
N VAL A 111 -2.84 -2.53 10.65
CA VAL A 111 -4.14 -2.71 10.00
C VAL A 111 -5.18 -2.94 11.10
N PRO A 112 -5.85 -1.88 11.59
CA PRO A 112 -6.93 -2.02 12.56
C PRO A 112 -8.11 -2.77 11.95
N ALA A 113 -8.91 -3.41 12.79
CA ALA A 113 -10.15 -4.06 12.39
C ALA A 113 -11.05 -3.08 11.61
N ALA A 114 -11.66 -3.57 10.54
CA ALA A 114 -12.63 -2.77 9.81
C ALA A 114 -13.89 -2.56 10.69
N ARG A 115 -14.42 -1.34 10.66
CA ARG A 115 -15.70 -1.07 11.30
C ARG A 115 -16.82 -1.63 10.43
N HIS A 116 -17.59 -2.58 10.96
CA HIS A 116 -18.78 -3.11 10.32
C HIS A 116 -20.01 -2.33 10.77
N TRP A 117 -20.82 -1.90 9.82
CA TRP A 117 -22.07 -1.21 10.08
C TRP A 117 -23.22 -2.12 9.64
N GLN A 118 -24.23 -2.25 10.49
CA GLN A 118 -25.51 -2.79 10.10
C GLN A 118 -26.46 -1.60 9.86
N MET A 119 -26.94 -1.49 8.63
CA MET A 119 -27.88 -0.44 8.25
C MET A 119 -29.25 -1.08 8.05
N ASN A 120 -30.21 -0.68 8.89
CA ASN A 120 -31.60 -1.10 8.75
C ASN A 120 -32.34 0.01 7.99
N LEU A 121 -32.74 -0.29 6.75
CA LEU A 121 -33.56 0.61 5.95
C LEU A 121 -35.01 0.33 6.24
N VAL A 122 -35.69 1.29 6.86
CA VAL A 122 -37.15 1.24 7.11
C VAL A 122 -37.78 2.21 6.15
N GLN A 123 -38.68 1.70 5.31
CA GLN A 123 -39.48 2.55 4.44
C GLN A 123 -40.43 3.37 5.33
N HIS A 124 -40.36 4.67 5.21
CA HIS A 124 -41.17 5.60 5.95
C HIS A 124 -41.85 6.56 4.97
N THR A 125 -43.17 6.72 5.11
CA THR A 125 -43.93 7.75 4.41
C THR A 125 -44.21 8.90 5.38
N HIS A 126 -43.87 10.11 4.99
CA HIS A 126 -44.28 11.31 5.73
C HIS A 126 -45.54 11.87 5.09
N THR A 127 -46.61 11.94 5.86
CA THR A 127 -47.86 12.52 5.41
C THR A 127 -48.41 13.42 6.52
N ASP A 128 -48.66 14.68 6.18
CA ASP A 128 -49.31 15.63 7.07
C ASP A 128 -50.79 15.27 7.15
N ILE A 129 -51.15 14.55 8.22
CA ILE A 129 -52.50 14.11 8.48
C ILE A 129 -53.39 15.33 8.74
N GLY A 130 -54.40 15.51 7.91
CA GLY A 130 -55.43 16.56 8.09
C GLY A 130 -55.20 17.84 7.27
N TYR A 131 -54.04 18.01 6.62
CA TYR A 131 -53.80 19.19 5.79
C TYR A 131 -54.15 19.01 4.30
N THR A 132 -53.97 17.81 3.77
CA THR A 132 -54.17 17.55 2.33
C THR A 132 -55.33 16.65 2.03
N ARG A 133 -55.61 15.62 2.84
CA ARG A 133 -56.76 14.69 2.69
C ARG A 133 -57.14 14.05 4.02
N SER A 134 -58.33 13.48 4.08
CA SER A 134 -58.75 12.73 5.24
C SER A 134 -57.90 11.48 5.46
N GLN A 135 -57.78 11.05 6.72
CA GLN A 135 -56.99 9.87 7.11
C GLN A 135 -57.37 8.59 6.36
N MET A 136 -58.66 8.43 6.08
CA MET A 136 -59.18 7.26 5.38
C MET A 136 -58.79 7.23 3.89
N GLU A 137 -58.72 8.39 3.26
CA GLU A 137 -58.31 8.49 1.86
C GLU A 137 -56.80 8.26 1.67
N ILE A 138 -55.99 8.70 2.63
CA ILE A 138 -54.54 8.58 2.59
C ILE A 138 -54.09 7.16 2.90
N LEU A 139 -54.79 6.42 3.78
CA LEU A 139 -54.43 5.04 4.12
C LEU A 139 -54.37 4.13 2.89
N ALA A 140 -55.36 4.22 1.99
CA ALA A 140 -55.37 3.44 0.77
C ALA A 140 -54.18 3.74 -0.19
N VAL A 141 -53.73 5.00 -0.19
CA VAL A 141 -52.57 5.42 -0.98
C VAL A 141 -51.27 4.89 -0.38
N HIS A 142 -51.13 4.93 0.95
CA HIS A 142 -49.96 4.41 1.66
C HIS A 142 -49.82 2.89 1.51
N LEU A 143 -50.92 2.14 1.57
CA LEU A 143 -50.88 0.69 1.35
C LEU A 143 -50.35 0.34 -0.06
N ARG A 144 -50.68 1.12 -1.07
CA ARG A 144 -50.12 0.93 -2.43
C ARG A 144 -48.61 1.16 -2.51
N TYR A 145 -48.04 2.08 -1.71
CA TYR A 145 -46.59 2.30 -1.70
C TYR A 145 -45.80 1.20 -0.98
N ILE A 146 -46.46 0.39 -0.16
CA ILE A 146 -45.85 -0.75 0.55
C ILE A 146 -45.90 -2.02 -0.29
N GLU A 147 -46.81 -2.13 -1.24
CA GLU A 147 -46.99 -3.29 -2.13
C GLU A 147 -46.04 -3.29 -3.35
N TYR A 148 -45.27 -2.23 -3.58
CA TYR A 148 -44.27 -2.13 -4.62
C TYR A 148 -42.86 -2.33 -4.07
#